data_0c668b36fbf189d71426fcbeba72c5a3
#
_entry.id   0c668b36fbf189d71426fcbeba72c5a3
#
_cell.length_a   1.000
_cell.length_b   1.000
_cell.length_c   1.000
_cell.angle_alpha   90.00
_cell.angle_beta   90.00
_cell.angle_gamma   90.00
#
_symmetry.space_group_name_H-M   'P 1'
#
loop_
_entity.id
_entity.type
_entity.pdbx_description
1 polymer ?
#
loop_
_entity_poly.entity_id
_entity_poly.type
_entity_poly.pdbx_seq_one_letter_code
_entity_poly.pdbx_strand_id
1 'polypeptide(L)'
;KQEAQAAAGLSSPYIVGVYDWGKDGDTYYIVMEYLRGTDLKSGIKSHGALDPKKVAQIGSQISSALSVAHKHEIIHRDIKPQNIMVLPDGNIKVMDFGIARAKNSHLTQDNNVLGTAHYVSPEQTRGQDLGPTSDIYSLGVVMYECATGRVPFDGDDAISVALKQVNELPIPPSQINSGVDADLERIILKCMEKDPANRFQTADELRQVLNSYLSGRAVNVSEPTRIIGAAGDLGATKTRELSDSTRAMVRPVSGVSGQNTARSAVSGSTGSYEVEKPKSNKNKII
;
A
#
# COMPACT_ATOMS: atom_id res chain seq x y z
N LYS A 1 4.14 -3.65 -25.77
CA LYS A 1 5.27 -3.36 -26.67
C LYS A 1 6.04 -2.12 -26.22
N GLN A 2 5.38 -0.97 -26.00
CA GLN A 2 6.02 0.28 -25.55
C GLN A 2 6.63 0.17 -24.14
N GLU A 3 5.95 -0.49 -23.20
CA GLU A 3 6.43 -0.64 -21.80
C GLU A 3 7.66 -1.57 -21.71
N ALA A 4 7.68 -2.67 -22.46
CA ALA A 4 8.87 -3.54 -22.54
C ALA A 4 10.08 -2.80 -23.16
N GLN A 5 9.83 -1.93 -24.12
CA GLN A 5 10.85 -1.10 -24.77
C GLN A 5 11.37 0.00 -23.83
N ALA A 6 10.50 0.56 -22.98
CA ALA A 6 10.88 1.54 -21.96
C ALA A 6 11.70 0.89 -20.84
N ALA A 7 11.30 -0.33 -20.36
CA ALA A 7 12.05 -1.08 -19.37
C ALA A 7 13.45 -1.51 -19.84
N ALA A 8 13.62 -1.82 -21.14
CA ALA A 8 14.91 -2.16 -21.73
C ALA A 8 15.92 -0.99 -21.71
N GLY A 9 15.45 0.24 -21.57
CA GLY A 9 16.30 1.45 -21.46
C GLY A 9 16.76 1.77 -20.03
N LEU A 10 16.22 1.09 -19.00
CA LEU A 10 16.59 1.33 -17.61
C LEU A 10 17.94 0.70 -17.28
N SER A 11 18.91 1.51 -16.86
CA SER A 11 20.21 1.05 -16.40
C SER A 11 20.45 1.43 -14.95
N SER A 12 20.49 0.43 -14.07
CA SER A 12 20.76 0.60 -12.64
C SER A 12 21.35 -0.69 -12.06
N PRO A 13 22.27 -0.62 -11.10
CA PRO A 13 22.75 -1.84 -10.41
C PRO A 13 21.63 -2.56 -9.64
N TYR A 14 20.51 -1.88 -9.36
CA TYR A 14 19.37 -2.40 -8.60
C TYR A 14 18.16 -2.74 -9.49
N ILE A 15 18.31 -2.75 -10.82
CA ILE A 15 17.29 -3.18 -11.78
C ILE A 15 17.83 -4.38 -12.54
N VAL A 16 16.98 -5.39 -12.81
CA VAL A 16 17.37 -6.49 -13.70
C VAL A 16 17.62 -5.97 -15.11
N GLY A 17 18.77 -6.34 -15.70
CA GLY A 17 19.09 -5.98 -17.07
C GLY A 17 18.18 -6.73 -18.07
N VAL A 18 17.52 -6.02 -18.98
CA VAL A 18 16.77 -6.61 -20.10
C VAL A 18 17.64 -6.47 -21.34
N TYR A 19 17.96 -7.59 -21.98
CA TYR A 19 18.86 -7.65 -23.14
C TYR A 19 18.12 -7.65 -24.46
N ASP A 20 16.98 -8.34 -24.50
CA ASP A 20 16.18 -8.48 -25.72
C ASP A 20 14.73 -8.86 -25.38
N TRP A 21 13.84 -8.69 -26.34
CA TRP A 21 12.47 -9.15 -26.28
C TRP A 21 11.95 -9.43 -27.68
N GLY A 22 11.08 -10.40 -27.83
CA GLY A 22 10.56 -10.78 -29.13
C GLY A 22 9.30 -11.63 -29.06
N LYS A 23 8.92 -12.12 -30.25
CA LYS A 23 7.83 -13.06 -30.44
C LYS A 23 8.32 -14.21 -31.28
N ASP A 24 8.10 -15.44 -30.81
CA ASP A 24 8.32 -16.67 -31.57
C ASP A 24 6.99 -17.40 -31.69
N GLY A 25 6.47 -17.53 -32.91
CA GLY A 25 5.11 -18.00 -33.17
C GLY A 25 4.08 -17.12 -32.43
N ASP A 26 3.32 -17.73 -31.49
CA ASP A 26 2.36 -17.03 -30.62
C ASP A 26 2.89 -16.70 -29.24
N THR A 27 4.13 -17.07 -28.94
CA THR A 27 4.75 -16.87 -27.61
C THR A 27 5.62 -15.61 -27.61
N TYR A 28 5.39 -14.71 -26.63
CA TYR A 28 6.27 -13.58 -26.37
C TYR A 28 7.36 -13.99 -25.39
N TYR A 29 8.59 -13.54 -25.60
CA TYR A 29 9.73 -13.78 -24.72
C TYR A 29 10.46 -12.50 -24.37
N ILE A 30 11.14 -12.52 -23.22
CA ILE A 30 12.05 -11.46 -22.78
C ILE A 30 13.35 -12.15 -22.37
N VAL A 31 14.48 -11.67 -22.89
CA VAL A 31 15.82 -12.09 -22.50
C VAL A 31 16.36 -11.11 -21.48
N MET A 32 16.69 -11.63 -20.30
CA MET A 32 17.15 -10.79 -19.18
C MET A 32 18.38 -11.34 -18.50
N GLU A 33 19.01 -10.53 -17.68
CA GLU A 33 20.11 -10.91 -16.81
C GLU A 33 19.74 -12.12 -15.95
N TYR A 34 20.62 -13.13 -15.92
CA TYR A 34 20.44 -14.27 -15.04
C TYR A 34 20.91 -13.92 -13.62
N LEU A 35 19.99 -13.92 -12.67
CA LEU A 35 20.24 -13.59 -11.27
C LEU A 35 20.46 -14.88 -10.45
N ARG A 36 21.64 -14.99 -9.84
CA ARG A 36 21.91 -16.03 -8.83
C ARG A 36 21.48 -15.49 -7.48
N GLY A 37 20.36 -15.99 -6.94
CA GLY A 37 19.82 -15.51 -5.66
C GLY A 37 18.48 -16.13 -5.37
N THR A 38 17.80 -15.57 -4.37
CA THR A 38 16.45 -15.95 -3.98
C THR A 38 15.55 -14.72 -3.93
N ASP A 39 14.26 -14.86 -4.18
CA ASP A 39 13.34 -13.76 -4.01
C ASP A 39 13.21 -13.37 -2.53
N LEU A 40 12.92 -12.10 -2.27
CA LEU A 40 12.83 -11.56 -0.92
C LEU A 40 11.69 -12.21 -0.11
N LYS A 41 10.60 -12.66 -0.77
CA LYS A 41 9.48 -13.37 -0.11
C LYS A 41 9.93 -14.69 0.49
N SER A 42 10.73 -15.45 -0.27
CA SER A 42 11.34 -16.69 0.20
C SER A 42 12.30 -16.43 1.36
N GLY A 43 13.08 -15.34 1.30
CA GLY A 43 13.93 -14.89 2.39
C GLY A 43 13.16 -14.59 3.67
N ILE A 44 12.07 -13.81 3.58
CA ILE A 44 11.21 -13.48 4.73
C ILE A 44 10.56 -14.74 5.31
N LYS A 45 10.06 -15.64 4.46
CA LYS A 45 9.44 -16.90 4.91
C LYS A 45 10.42 -17.80 5.68
N SER A 46 11.69 -17.83 5.28
CA SER A 46 12.68 -18.72 5.89
C SER A 46 13.33 -18.13 7.15
N HIS A 47 13.47 -16.81 7.24
CA HIS A 47 14.19 -16.15 8.33
C HIS A 47 13.30 -15.34 9.27
N GLY A 48 12.03 -15.09 8.91
CA GLY A 48 11.13 -14.21 9.67
C GLY A 48 11.49 -12.73 9.47
N ALA A 49 11.29 -11.94 10.53
CA ALA A 49 11.63 -10.52 10.54
C ALA A 49 13.12 -10.28 10.38
N LEU A 50 13.48 -9.30 9.56
CA LEU A 50 14.86 -8.92 9.30
C LEU A 50 15.34 -7.85 10.29
N ASP A 51 16.66 -7.74 10.45
CA ASP A 51 17.30 -6.65 11.20
C ASP A 51 16.90 -5.28 10.62
N PRO A 52 16.61 -4.27 11.47
CA PRO A 52 16.15 -2.94 11.04
C PRO A 52 17.09 -2.26 10.03
N LYS A 53 18.40 -2.37 10.20
CA LYS A 53 19.37 -1.80 9.25
C LYS A 53 19.30 -2.52 7.90
N LYS A 54 19.07 -3.84 7.92
CA LYS A 54 18.88 -4.62 6.68
C LYS A 54 17.61 -4.22 5.95
N VAL A 55 16.51 -3.99 6.67
CA VAL A 55 15.26 -3.44 6.11
C VAL A 55 15.51 -2.09 5.44
N ALA A 56 16.17 -1.17 6.13
CA ALA A 56 16.49 0.16 5.60
C ALA A 56 17.43 0.08 4.39
N GLN A 57 18.40 -0.83 4.38
CA GLN A 57 19.30 -1.06 3.25
C GLN A 57 18.54 -1.55 2.02
N ILE A 58 17.67 -2.55 2.17
CA ILE A 58 16.82 -3.07 1.10
C ILE A 58 15.90 -1.94 0.58
N GLY A 59 15.23 -1.21 1.47
CA GLY A 59 14.38 -0.07 1.11
C GLY A 59 15.14 1.00 0.33
N SER A 60 16.36 1.35 0.74
CA SER A 60 17.21 2.34 0.05
C SER A 60 17.58 1.88 -1.37
N GLN A 61 17.93 0.60 -1.54
CA GLN A 61 18.29 0.04 -2.85
C GLN A 61 17.07 -0.03 -3.79
N ILE A 62 15.88 -0.44 -3.30
CA ILE A 62 14.63 -0.41 -4.08
C ILE A 62 14.27 1.03 -4.44
N SER A 63 14.38 1.97 -3.51
CA SER A 63 14.15 3.40 -3.79
C SER A 63 15.09 3.93 -4.87
N SER A 64 16.34 3.48 -4.92
CA SER A 64 17.29 3.82 -5.98
C SER A 64 16.83 3.29 -7.35
N ALA A 65 16.33 2.06 -7.42
CA ALA A 65 15.76 1.48 -8.63
C ALA A 65 14.53 2.28 -9.10
N LEU A 66 13.60 2.55 -8.17
CA LEU A 66 12.39 3.32 -8.46
C LEU A 66 12.70 4.75 -8.93
N SER A 67 13.69 5.41 -8.32
CA SER A 67 14.10 6.76 -8.75
C SER A 67 14.57 6.79 -10.21
N VAL A 68 15.31 5.77 -10.66
CA VAL A 68 15.72 5.66 -12.06
C VAL A 68 14.50 5.47 -12.95
N ALA A 69 13.57 4.58 -12.62
CA ALA A 69 12.37 4.33 -13.40
C ALA A 69 11.45 5.57 -13.47
N HIS A 70 11.21 6.22 -12.35
CA HIS A 70 10.35 7.39 -12.26
C HIS A 70 10.87 8.59 -13.06
N LYS A 71 12.20 8.77 -13.18
CA LYS A 71 12.82 9.78 -14.06
C LYS A 71 12.57 9.51 -15.54
N HIS A 72 12.26 8.27 -15.91
CA HIS A 72 11.85 7.87 -17.26
C HIS A 72 10.32 7.75 -17.39
N GLU A 73 9.55 8.30 -16.44
CA GLU A 73 8.09 8.25 -16.41
C GLU A 73 7.51 6.82 -16.33
N ILE A 74 8.30 5.87 -15.83
CA ILE A 74 7.90 4.49 -15.66
C ILE A 74 7.52 4.26 -14.20
N ILE A 75 6.26 3.90 -13.94
CA ILE A 75 5.75 3.45 -12.66
C ILE A 75 5.75 1.92 -12.65
N HIS A 76 6.27 1.32 -11.58
CA HIS A 76 6.41 -0.14 -11.48
C HIS A 76 5.07 -0.85 -11.32
N ARG A 77 4.17 -0.34 -10.47
CA ARG A 77 2.79 -0.81 -10.23
C ARG A 77 2.64 -2.17 -9.56
N ASP A 78 3.72 -2.93 -9.37
CA ASP A 78 3.70 -4.28 -8.78
C ASP A 78 4.93 -4.53 -7.88
N ILE A 79 5.29 -3.55 -7.04
CA ILE A 79 6.35 -3.71 -6.04
C ILE A 79 5.86 -4.67 -4.96
N LYS A 80 6.54 -5.81 -4.86
CA LYS A 80 6.29 -6.88 -3.88
C LYS A 80 7.53 -7.73 -3.69
N PRO A 81 7.67 -8.47 -2.58
CA PRO A 81 8.91 -9.23 -2.29
C PRO A 81 9.23 -10.30 -3.32
N GLN A 82 8.22 -10.84 -4.04
CA GLN A 82 8.44 -11.82 -5.12
C GLN A 82 9.17 -11.20 -6.33
N ASN A 83 9.02 -9.90 -6.54
CA ASN A 83 9.66 -9.16 -7.64
C ASN A 83 11.00 -8.53 -7.22
N ILE A 84 11.55 -8.90 -6.06
CA ILE A 84 12.83 -8.43 -5.53
C ILE A 84 13.75 -9.63 -5.35
N MET A 85 14.80 -9.72 -6.14
CA MET A 85 15.85 -10.73 -5.97
C MET A 85 16.90 -10.25 -5.00
N VAL A 86 17.27 -11.10 -4.05
CA VAL A 86 18.40 -10.90 -3.12
C VAL A 86 19.57 -11.72 -3.64
N LEU A 87 20.67 -11.05 -3.93
CA LEU A 87 21.91 -11.65 -4.45
C LEU A 87 22.80 -12.16 -3.32
N PRO A 88 23.77 -13.04 -3.62
CA PRO A 88 24.68 -13.59 -2.60
C PRO A 88 25.51 -12.55 -1.85
N ASP A 89 25.79 -11.40 -2.45
CA ASP A 89 26.49 -10.27 -1.84
C ASP A 89 25.59 -9.40 -0.94
N GLY A 90 24.29 -9.75 -0.86
CA GLY A 90 23.29 -9.03 -0.06
C GLY A 90 22.69 -7.82 -0.74
N ASN A 91 23.09 -7.51 -1.98
CA ASN A 91 22.41 -6.52 -2.81
C ASN A 91 21.09 -7.06 -3.36
N ILE A 92 20.21 -6.16 -3.84
CA ILE A 92 18.96 -6.56 -4.46
C ILE A 92 18.90 -6.14 -5.93
N LYS A 93 18.03 -6.81 -6.68
CA LYS A 93 17.58 -6.34 -7.99
C LYS A 93 16.07 -6.40 -8.08
N VAL A 94 15.48 -5.30 -8.53
CA VAL A 94 14.04 -5.19 -8.83
C VAL A 94 13.78 -5.77 -10.22
N MET A 95 12.78 -6.63 -10.31
CA MET A 95 12.35 -7.30 -11.54
C MET A 95 10.96 -6.81 -11.97
N ASP A 96 10.56 -7.15 -13.20
CA ASP A 96 9.18 -7.01 -13.71
C ASP A 96 8.61 -5.58 -13.67
N PHE A 97 9.40 -4.58 -14.12
CA PHE A 97 8.91 -3.22 -14.33
C PHE A 97 7.77 -3.21 -15.36
N GLY A 98 6.53 -3.11 -14.89
CA GLY A 98 5.34 -2.72 -15.67
C GLY A 98 5.00 -3.50 -16.95
N ILE A 99 5.73 -4.58 -17.27
CA ILE A 99 5.74 -5.24 -18.58
C ILE A 99 4.36 -5.83 -18.97
N ALA A 100 3.42 -5.96 -18.07
CA ALA A 100 2.21 -6.75 -18.34
C ALA A 100 0.87 -6.16 -17.86
N ARG A 101 0.83 -4.96 -17.28
CA ARG A 101 -0.46 -4.39 -16.80
C ARG A 101 -0.91 -3.21 -17.64
N ALA A 102 -1.60 -3.51 -18.76
CA ALA A 102 -2.51 -2.57 -19.41
C ALA A 102 -3.51 -2.02 -18.36
N LYS A 103 -3.95 -0.77 -18.53
CA LYS A 103 -4.80 0.04 -17.63
C LYS A 103 -6.07 -0.62 -17.05
N ASN A 104 -6.38 -1.89 -17.36
CA ASN A 104 -7.67 -2.53 -17.10
C ASN A 104 -7.57 -3.99 -16.60
N SER A 105 -6.54 -4.42 -15.88
CA SER A 105 -6.64 -5.71 -15.20
C SER A 105 -7.44 -5.54 -13.90
N HIS A 106 -8.77 -5.71 -14.02
CA HIS A 106 -9.65 -5.96 -12.88
C HIS A 106 -9.09 -7.11 -12.04
N LEU A 107 -9.22 -7.01 -10.73
CA LEU A 107 -8.93 -8.08 -9.77
C LEU A 107 -9.78 -9.31 -10.16
N THR A 108 -9.24 -10.22 -10.96
CA THR A 108 -9.91 -11.47 -11.38
C THR A 108 -9.41 -12.64 -10.53
N GLN A 109 -10.28 -13.63 -10.37
CA GLN A 109 -10.30 -14.70 -9.37
C GLN A 109 -9.15 -15.74 -9.38
N ASP A 110 -7.90 -15.37 -9.63
CA ASP A 110 -6.78 -16.31 -9.55
C ASP A 110 -6.04 -16.20 -8.21
N ASN A 111 -5.56 -17.32 -7.68
CA ASN A 111 -4.77 -17.37 -6.43
C ASN A 111 -3.54 -16.44 -6.42
N ASN A 112 -3.05 -16.04 -7.58
CA ASN A 112 -2.00 -15.02 -7.75
C ASN A 112 -2.47 -13.60 -7.40
N VAL A 113 -3.79 -13.36 -7.40
CA VAL A 113 -4.39 -12.05 -7.12
C VAL A 113 -4.34 -11.72 -5.63
N LEU A 114 -4.59 -12.72 -4.76
CA LEU A 114 -4.48 -12.54 -3.31
C LEU A 114 -3.07 -12.11 -2.92
N GLY A 115 -2.04 -12.79 -3.45
CA GLY A 115 -0.64 -12.46 -3.16
C GLY A 115 -0.26 -11.03 -3.56
N THR A 116 -0.87 -10.49 -4.62
CA THR A 116 -0.64 -9.11 -5.08
C THR A 116 -1.46 -8.09 -4.27
N ALA A 117 -2.67 -8.43 -3.82
CA ALA A 117 -3.56 -7.54 -3.07
C ALA A 117 -2.92 -7.01 -1.76
N HIS A 118 -2.00 -7.78 -1.18
CA HIS A 118 -1.27 -7.38 0.03
C HIS A 118 -0.39 -6.13 -0.14
N TYR A 119 -0.02 -5.76 -1.38
CA TYR A 119 0.92 -4.67 -1.66
C TYR A 119 0.33 -3.55 -2.51
N VAL A 120 -0.94 -3.65 -2.94
CA VAL A 120 -1.57 -2.61 -3.76
C VAL A 120 -1.81 -1.34 -2.97
N SER A 121 -1.60 -0.19 -3.61
CA SER A 121 -1.90 1.09 -2.99
C SER A 121 -3.42 1.38 -2.94
N PRO A 122 -3.87 2.26 -2.03
CA PRO A 122 -5.26 2.69 -1.96
C PRO A 122 -5.81 3.23 -3.28
N GLU A 123 -5.03 4.06 -3.98
CA GLU A 123 -5.39 4.62 -5.29
C GLU A 123 -5.46 3.55 -6.37
N GLN A 124 -4.58 2.55 -6.33
CA GLN A 124 -4.63 1.41 -7.25
C GLN A 124 -5.90 0.58 -7.04
N THR A 125 -6.28 0.34 -5.78
CA THR A 125 -7.52 -0.35 -5.43
C THR A 125 -8.75 0.41 -5.91
N ARG A 126 -8.72 1.76 -5.87
CA ARG A 126 -9.81 2.63 -6.33
C ARG A 126 -9.82 2.84 -7.84
N GLY A 127 -8.87 2.28 -8.59
CA GLY A 127 -8.76 2.49 -10.04
C GLY A 127 -8.40 3.92 -10.44
N GLN A 128 -7.75 4.68 -9.55
CA GLN A 128 -7.29 6.04 -9.79
C GLN A 128 -5.96 6.05 -10.55
N ASP A 129 -5.53 7.23 -10.99
CA ASP A 129 -4.23 7.39 -11.65
C ASP A 129 -3.08 7.05 -10.71
N LEU A 130 -2.12 6.28 -11.21
CA LEU A 130 -0.96 5.82 -10.47
C LEU A 130 0.25 6.70 -10.76
N GLY A 131 1.01 6.98 -9.71
CA GLY A 131 2.23 7.77 -9.77
C GLY A 131 3.36 7.18 -8.92
N PRO A 132 4.49 7.90 -8.81
CA PRO A 132 5.63 7.52 -7.97
C PRO A 132 5.22 7.17 -6.52
N THR A 133 4.25 7.88 -5.96
CA THR A 133 3.73 7.68 -4.61
C THR A 133 3.01 6.34 -4.43
N SER A 134 2.50 5.73 -5.52
CA SER A 134 1.90 4.39 -5.50
C SER A 134 2.97 3.30 -5.26
N ASP A 135 4.10 3.40 -5.96
CA ASP A 135 5.24 2.49 -5.75
C ASP A 135 5.86 2.66 -4.36
N ILE A 136 5.89 3.92 -3.84
CA ILE A 136 6.36 4.22 -2.49
C ILE A 136 5.47 3.58 -1.43
N TYR A 137 4.15 3.56 -1.62
CA TYR A 137 3.24 2.85 -0.72
C TYR A 137 3.54 1.34 -0.71
N SER A 138 3.63 0.73 -1.89
CA SER A 138 3.94 -0.70 -2.02
C SER A 138 5.30 -1.04 -1.40
N LEU A 139 6.31 -0.17 -1.56
CA LEU A 139 7.61 -0.32 -0.88
C LEU A 139 7.48 -0.21 0.64
N GLY A 140 6.62 0.68 1.14
CA GLY A 140 6.28 0.76 2.57
C GLY A 140 5.76 -0.56 3.11
N VAL A 141 4.83 -1.20 2.38
CA VAL A 141 4.29 -2.54 2.73
C VAL A 141 5.39 -3.61 2.70
N VAL A 142 6.29 -3.59 1.72
CA VAL A 142 7.44 -4.51 1.65
C VAL A 142 8.36 -4.31 2.85
N MET A 143 8.71 -3.06 3.20
CA MET A 143 9.55 -2.78 4.38
C MET A 143 8.85 -3.19 5.68
N TYR A 144 7.53 -2.99 5.78
CA TYR A 144 6.73 -3.45 6.92
C TYR A 144 6.84 -4.97 7.08
N GLU A 145 6.64 -5.73 6.00
CA GLU A 145 6.74 -7.19 6.04
C GLU A 145 8.17 -7.64 6.37
N CYS A 146 9.19 -7.01 5.80
CA CYS A 146 10.59 -7.27 6.16
C CYS A 146 10.86 -7.03 7.65
N ALA A 147 10.31 -5.97 8.23
CA ALA A 147 10.53 -5.58 9.61
C ALA A 147 9.77 -6.43 10.63
N THR A 148 8.62 -7.00 10.24
CA THR A 148 7.71 -7.70 11.15
C THR A 148 7.57 -9.20 10.87
N GLY A 149 7.99 -9.67 9.70
CA GLY A 149 7.80 -11.04 9.21
C GLY A 149 6.39 -11.33 8.70
N ARG A 150 5.48 -10.33 8.69
CA ARG A 150 4.09 -10.49 8.23
C ARG A 150 3.58 -9.24 7.51
N VAL A 151 2.60 -9.43 6.64
CA VAL A 151 1.93 -8.33 5.95
C VAL A 151 1.10 -7.47 6.92
N PRO A 152 0.92 -6.16 6.64
CA PRO A 152 0.13 -5.28 7.52
C PRO A 152 -1.36 -5.59 7.50
N PHE A 153 -1.88 -6.06 6.37
CA PHE A 153 -3.29 -6.40 6.18
C PHE A 153 -3.39 -7.79 5.55
N ASP A 154 -4.20 -8.64 6.15
CA ASP A 154 -4.47 -10.00 5.70
C ASP A 154 -5.98 -10.27 5.68
N GLY A 155 -6.44 -11.28 4.93
CA GLY A 155 -7.84 -11.63 4.79
C GLY A 155 -8.05 -12.88 3.95
N ASP A 156 -9.29 -13.38 3.95
CA ASP A 156 -9.65 -14.63 3.30
C ASP A 156 -9.66 -14.54 1.76
N ASP A 157 -9.77 -13.30 1.23
CA ASP A 157 -9.81 -13.04 -0.22
C ASP A 157 -9.13 -11.70 -0.57
N ALA A 158 -8.83 -11.52 -1.87
CA ALA A 158 -8.14 -10.35 -2.37
C ALA A 158 -8.93 -9.04 -2.21
N ILE A 159 -10.27 -9.11 -2.20
CA ILE A 159 -11.14 -7.94 -2.08
C ILE A 159 -11.09 -7.44 -0.64
N SER A 160 -11.21 -8.34 0.33
CA SER A 160 -11.12 -8.00 1.76
C SER A 160 -9.78 -7.37 2.12
N VAL A 161 -8.67 -7.91 1.60
CA VAL A 161 -7.33 -7.32 1.78
C VAL A 161 -7.24 -5.94 1.12
N ALA A 162 -7.70 -5.80 -0.13
CA ALA A 162 -7.69 -4.52 -0.84
C ALA A 162 -8.52 -3.44 -0.13
N LEU A 163 -9.68 -3.79 0.44
CA LEU A 163 -10.49 -2.87 1.24
C LEU A 163 -9.78 -2.41 2.51
N LYS A 164 -9.02 -3.29 3.17
CA LYS A 164 -8.18 -2.91 4.33
C LYS A 164 -7.05 -1.95 3.92
N GLN A 165 -6.44 -2.14 2.74
CA GLN A 165 -5.47 -1.18 2.20
C GLN A 165 -6.04 0.24 2.08
N VAL A 166 -7.33 0.34 1.78
CA VAL A 166 -8.03 1.64 1.63
C VAL A 166 -8.42 2.25 2.97
N ASN A 167 -8.92 1.44 3.92
CA ASN A 167 -9.70 1.92 5.06
C ASN A 167 -9.02 1.74 6.41
N GLU A 168 -8.11 0.76 6.57
CA GLU A 168 -7.53 0.42 7.87
C GLU A 168 -6.12 0.99 8.03
N LEU A 169 -5.76 1.41 9.24
CA LEU A 169 -4.38 1.72 9.61
C LEU A 169 -3.64 0.44 9.98
N PRO A 170 -2.36 0.31 9.59
CA PRO A 170 -1.56 -0.83 10.01
C PRO A 170 -1.26 -0.77 11.51
N ILE A 171 -1.10 -1.94 12.12
CA ILE A 171 -0.53 -2.03 13.48
C ILE A 171 0.91 -1.48 13.40
N PRO A 172 1.33 -0.59 14.31
CA PRO A 172 2.71 -0.11 14.32
C PRO A 172 3.73 -1.26 14.34
N PRO A 173 4.76 -1.24 13.47
CA PRO A 173 5.75 -2.32 13.41
C PRO A 173 6.39 -2.66 14.75
N SER A 174 6.65 -1.67 15.61
CA SER A 174 7.26 -1.86 16.93
C SER A 174 6.36 -2.66 17.90
N GLN A 175 5.04 -2.66 17.70
CA GLN A 175 4.11 -3.49 18.48
C GLN A 175 4.14 -4.97 18.09
N ILE A 176 4.69 -5.29 16.92
CA ILE A 176 4.82 -6.66 16.42
C ILE A 176 6.24 -7.17 16.65
N ASN A 177 7.23 -6.34 16.37
CA ASN A 177 8.64 -6.61 16.56
C ASN A 177 9.28 -5.46 17.33
N SER A 178 9.54 -5.66 18.62
CA SER A 178 10.16 -4.66 19.51
C SER A 178 11.59 -4.25 19.10
N GLY A 179 12.20 -4.98 18.17
CA GLY A 179 13.49 -4.61 17.59
C GLY A 179 13.41 -3.46 16.61
N VAL A 180 12.21 -3.09 16.13
CA VAL A 180 12.02 -1.95 15.24
C VAL A 180 12.03 -0.66 16.06
N ASP A 181 12.98 0.22 15.77
CA ASP A 181 13.07 1.51 16.43
C ASP A 181 12.07 2.54 15.86
N ALA A 182 11.86 3.62 16.60
CA ALA A 182 10.88 4.64 16.26
C ALA A 182 11.17 5.36 14.92
N ASP A 183 12.44 5.47 14.52
CA ASP A 183 12.80 6.14 13.28
C ASP A 183 12.42 5.30 12.06
N LEU A 184 12.74 4.00 12.07
CA LEU A 184 12.36 3.08 11.01
C LEU A 184 10.83 2.91 10.95
N GLU A 185 10.16 2.82 12.10
CA GLU A 185 8.70 2.76 12.17
C GLU A 185 8.06 3.98 11.48
N ARG A 186 8.53 5.21 11.81
CA ARG A 186 8.01 6.43 11.19
C ARG A 186 8.21 6.46 9.68
N ILE A 187 9.37 6.01 9.20
CA ILE A 187 9.64 5.93 7.75
C ILE A 187 8.65 4.97 7.07
N ILE A 188 8.48 3.78 7.62
CA ILE A 188 7.56 2.75 7.08
C ILE A 188 6.13 3.30 7.05
N LEU A 189 5.64 3.83 8.17
CA LEU A 189 4.27 4.31 8.29
C LEU A 189 4.01 5.53 7.39
N LYS A 190 5.00 6.44 7.21
CA LYS A 190 4.87 7.54 6.25
C LYS A 190 4.74 7.06 4.81
N CYS A 191 5.45 6.02 4.40
CA CYS A 191 5.24 5.42 3.09
C CYS A 191 3.81 4.89 2.93
N MET A 192 3.21 4.37 4.02
CA MET A 192 1.90 3.72 4.04
C MET A 192 0.73 4.66 4.33
N GLU A 193 0.93 5.98 4.36
CA GLU A 193 -0.16 6.95 4.46
C GLU A 193 -1.20 6.74 3.37
N LYS A 194 -2.48 6.85 3.72
CA LYS A 194 -3.59 6.56 2.79
C LYS A 194 -3.71 7.60 1.70
N ASP A 195 -3.52 8.87 2.06
CA ASP A 195 -3.43 9.98 1.10
C ASP A 195 -2.02 10.02 0.48
N PRO A 196 -1.89 9.90 -0.87
CA PRO A 196 -0.60 10.02 -1.54
C PRO A 196 0.15 11.31 -1.23
N ALA A 197 -0.55 12.42 -0.96
CA ALA A 197 0.05 13.71 -0.65
C ALA A 197 0.81 13.72 0.69
N ASN A 198 0.47 12.81 1.61
CA ASN A 198 1.11 12.70 2.93
C ASN A 198 2.32 11.75 2.92
N ARG A 199 2.59 11.05 1.82
CA ARG A 199 3.76 10.17 1.66
C ARG A 199 5.02 10.96 1.28
N PHE A 200 6.14 10.26 1.19
CA PHE A 200 7.29 10.76 0.43
C PHE A 200 6.87 11.00 -1.02
N GLN A 201 7.24 12.14 -1.60
CA GLN A 201 6.79 12.51 -2.94
C GLN A 201 7.66 11.92 -4.04
N THR A 202 8.89 11.60 -3.74
CA THR A 202 9.83 10.95 -4.67
C THR A 202 10.57 9.80 -4.03
N ALA A 203 10.97 8.81 -4.84
CA ALA A 203 11.82 7.72 -4.39
C ALA A 203 13.21 8.20 -3.93
N ASP A 204 13.72 9.32 -4.49
CA ASP A 204 14.98 9.94 -4.05
C ASP A 204 14.84 10.54 -2.64
N GLU A 205 13.72 11.16 -2.30
CA GLU A 205 13.44 11.67 -0.95
C GLU A 205 13.47 10.51 0.07
N LEU A 206 12.72 9.43 -0.19
CA LEU A 206 12.72 8.25 0.67
C LEU A 206 14.12 7.65 0.82
N ARG A 207 14.86 7.53 -0.28
CA ARG A 207 16.24 7.02 -0.27
C ARG A 207 17.18 7.85 0.61
N GLN A 208 17.09 9.19 0.54
CA GLN A 208 17.89 10.09 1.37
C GLN A 208 17.59 9.92 2.86
N VAL A 209 16.32 9.75 3.22
CA VAL A 209 15.90 9.53 4.61
C VAL A 209 16.40 8.16 5.11
N LEU A 210 16.26 7.09 4.31
CA LEU A 210 16.79 5.77 4.66
C LEU A 210 18.31 5.77 4.82
N ASN A 211 19.04 6.50 3.96
CA ASN A 211 20.49 6.64 4.08
C ASN A 211 20.91 7.45 5.31
N SER A 212 20.11 8.44 5.72
CA SER A 212 20.33 9.17 6.97
C SER A 212 20.16 8.25 8.18
N TYR A 213 19.10 7.44 8.19
CA TYR A 213 18.89 6.40 9.19
C TYR A 213 20.05 5.41 9.28
N LEU A 214 20.51 4.87 8.14
CA LEU A 214 21.64 3.93 8.08
C LEU A 214 22.95 4.53 8.60
N SER A 215 23.12 5.84 8.43
CA SER A 215 24.30 6.59 8.87
C SER A 215 24.20 7.05 10.33
N GLY A 216 23.12 6.73 11.05
CA GLY A 216 22.87 7.19 12.43
C GLY A 216 22.66 8.70 12.54
N ARG A 217 22.31 9.38 11.43
CA ARG A 217 21.95 10.79 11.42
C ARG A 217 20.48 10.97 11.77
N ALA A 218 20.13 12.16 12.30
CA ALA A 218 18.74 12.48 12.62
C ALA A 218 17.82 12.26 11.41
N VAL A 219 16.72 11.56 11.64
CA VAL A 219 15.68 11.28 10.66
C VAL A 219 14.56 12.30 10.85
N ASN A 220 14.41 13.21 9.89
CA ASN A 220 13.36 14.22 9.93
C ASN A 220 12.16 13.77 9.12
N VAL A 221 11.24 13.09 9.79
CA VAL A 221 9.98 12.58 9.21
C VAL A 221 8.84 13.10 10.07
N SER A 222 7.83 13.74 9.45
CA SER A 222 6.59 14.13 10.13
C SER A 222 5.90 12.89 10.72
N GLU A 223 5.31 13.03 11.91
CA GLU A 223 4.54 11.96 12.53
C GLU A 223 3.44 11.46 11.59
N PRO A 224 3.25 10.13 11.49
CA PRO A 224 2.18 9.56 10.70
C PRO A 224 0.82 9.95 11.28
N THR A 225 -0.21 10.01 10.43
CA THR A 225 -1.59 10.26 10.84
C THR A 225 -2.09 9.14 11.76
N ARG A 226 -2.28 9.47 13.03
CA ARG A 226 -2.86 8.55 14.01
C ARG A 226 -4.33 8.89 14.18
N ILE A 227 -5.24 8.06 13.66
CA ILE A 227 -6.65 8.13 14.06
C ILE A 227 -6.70 7.54 15.48
N ILE A 228 -6.91 8.39 16.48
CA ILE A 228 -7.22 7.94 17.84
C ILE A 228 -8.59 7.26 17.74
N GLY A 229 -8.59 5.94 17.64
CA GLY A 229 -9.81 5.15 17.73
C GLY A 229 -10.49 5.43 19.05
N ALA A 230 -11.76 5.85 19.00
CA ALA A 230 -12.58 6.05 20.17
C ALA A 230 -12.82 4.71 20.88
N ALA A 231 -11.96 4.37 21.83
CA ALA A 231 -12.21 3.34 22.83
C ALA A 231 -11.56 3.79 24.15
N GLY A 232 -12.35 4.47 24.98
CA GLY A 232 -12.26 4.47 26.44
C GLY A 232 -11.00 5.02 27.08
N ASP A 233 -10.95 6.34 27.35
CA ASP A 233 -10.53 6.80 28.68
C ASP A 233 -11.26 8.11 29.03
N LEU A 234 -12.24 8.01 29.91
CA LEU A 234 -12.87 9.11 30.61
C LEU A 234 -11.98 9.40 31.83
N GLY A 235 -10.99 10.27 31.69
CA GLY A 235 -10.16 10.65 32.83
C GLY A 235 -9.29 11.88 32.59
N ALA A 236 -9.67 12.99 33.20
CA ALA A 236 -8.92 14.21 33.44
C ALA A 236 -8.98 15.32 32.37
N THR A 237 -10.10 16.01 32.37
CA THR A 237 -10.21 17.38 31.84
C THR A 237 -9.36 18.34 32.69
N LYS A 238 -8.20 18.77 32.19
CA LYS A 238 -7.54 19.97 32.68
C LYS A 238 -8.16 21.17 31.98
N THR A 239 -9.06 21.85 32.66
CA THR A 239 -9.57 23.16 32.31
C THR A 239 -8.40 24.15 32.20
N ARG A 240 -8.16 24.64 31.02
CA ARG A 240 -7.31 25.81 30.78
C ARG A 240 -8.24 27.05 30.85
N GLU A 241 -8.08 27.85 31.85
CA GLU A 241 -8.75 29.14 31.98
C GLU A 241 -8.39 30.04 30.79
N LEU A 242 -9.41 30.39 29.98
CA LEU A 242 -9.29 31.54 29.06
C LEU A 242 -9.73 32.80 29.82
N SER A 243 -8.79 33.71 29.90
CA SER A 243 -8.98 35.08 30.41
C SER A 243 -10.05 35.83 29.59
N ASP A 244 -10.88 36.49 30.37
CA ASP A 244 -11.93 37.43 30.04
C ASP A 244 -11.46 38.55 29.09
N SER A 245 -12.15 38.71 27.98
CA SER A 245 -12.50 40.02 27.41
C SER A 245 -13.21 39.86 26.06
N THR A 246 -14.52 39.84 26.06
CA THR A 246 -15.33 40.69 25.17
C THR A 246 -16.83 40.48 25.50
N ARG A 247 -17.31 41.49 26.21
CA ARG A 247 -18.74 41.66 26.52
C ARG A 247 -19.38 42.43 25.36
N ALA A 248 -20.26 41.80 24.59
CA ALA A 248 -21.18 42.52 23.70
C ALA A 248 -22.55 41.83 23.65
N MET A 249 -23.52 42.63 23.96
CA MET A 249 -24.98 42.40 24.11
C MET A 249 -25.64 41.65 22.96
N VAL A 250 -26.50 40.70 23.29
CA VAL A 250 -27.67 40.38 22.45
C VAL A 250 -28.91 40.26 23.35
N ARG A 251 -29.93 41.06 23.02
CA ARG A 251 -31.27 41.09 23.64
C ARG A 251 -32.08 39.85 23.27
N PRO A 252 -33.01 39.40 24.12
CA PRO A 252 -33.94 38.35 23.78
C PRO A 252 -35.18 38.92 23.05
N VAL A 253 -35.68 38.19 22.04
CA VAL A 253 -37.02 38.41 21.46
C VAL A 253 -37.88 37.19 21.77
N SER A 254 -39.00 37.46 22.43
CA SER A 254 -40.01 36.52 22.83
C SER A 254 -41.00 36.19 21.70
N GLY A 255 -41.45 34.94 21.71
CA GLY A 255 -42.83 34.55 21.38
C GLY A 255 -43.18 34.30 19.93
N VAL A 256 -43.68 33.11 19.64
CA VAL A 256 -45.11 32.86 19.36
C VAL A 256 -45.31 31.34 19.14
N SER A 257 -46.30 30.83 19.84
CA SER A 257 -46.89 29.51 19.78
C SER A 257 -47.68 29.27 18.47
N GLY A 258 -47.78 28.01 18.05
CA GLY A 258 -48.69 27.57 16.98
C GLY A 258 -48.78 26.05 16.89
N GLN A 259 -49.81 25.48 17.46
CA GLN A 259 -50.24 24.08 17.33
C GLN A 259 -50.74 23.81 15.90
N ASN A 260 -50.57 22.57 15.40
CA ASN A 260 -51.67 21.64 15.01
C ASN A 260 -51.13 20.45 14.20
N THR A 261 -51.29 19.29 14.74
CA THR A 261 -52.15 18.13 14.34
C THR A 261 -52.26 17.84 12.84
N ALA A 262 -51.89 16.64 12.40
CA ALA A 262 -52.82 15.60 11.94
C ALA A 262 -52.10 14.37 11.37
N ARG A 263 -52.61 13.24 11.76
CA ARG A 263 -52.47 11.86 11.31
C ARG A 263 -52.62 11.69 9.79
N SER A 264 -51.93 10.72 9.22
CA SER A 264 -52.60 9.67 8.39
C SER A 264 -51.65 8.49 8.16
N ALA A 265 -52.16 7.32 8.44
CA ALA A 265 -51.63 6.01 8.13
C ALA A 265 -52.18 5.54 6.77
N VAL A 266 -51.36 4.81 5.98
CA VAL A 266 -51.85 3.82 4.99
C VAL A 266 -50.73 2.80 4.80
N SER A 267 -50.90 1.59 5.30
CA SER A 267 -51.03 0.23 4.77
C SER A 267 -50.22 -0.08 3.48
N GLY A 268 -49.27 -0.97 3.54
CA GLY A 268 -49.29 -2.40 3.22
C GLY A 268 -49.17 -2.73 1.74
N SER A 269 -48.08 -3.38 1.36
CA SER A 269 -48.11 -4.40 0.31
C SER A 269 -46.89 -5.31 0.42
N THR A 270 -47.12 -6.55 0.81
CA THR A 270 -46.23 -7.69 0.72
C THR A 270 -46.16 -8.17 -0.73
N GLY A 271 -44.96 -8.20 -1.31
CA GLY A 271 -44.68 -8.84 -2.59
C GLY A 271 -43.62 -9.90 -2.41
N SER A 272 -44.05 -11.15 -2.39
CA SER A 272 -43.19 -12.36 -2.41
C SER A 272 -42.60 -12.55 -3.80
N TYR A 273 -41.28 -12.72 -3.89
CA TYR A 273 -40.63 -13.22 -5.09
C TYR A 273 -40.07 -14.61 -4.83
N GLU A 274 -40.53 -15.56 -5.67
CA GLU A 274 -40.04 -16.93 -5.76
C GLU A 274 -38.60 -16.96 -6.30
N VAL A 275 -37.77 -17.79 -5.66
CA VAL A 275 -36.38 -18.05 -6.08
C VAL A 275 -36.41 -19.31 -6.95
N GLU A 276 -36.18 -19.17 -8.25
CA GLU A 276 -35.90 -20.31 -9.16
C GLU A 276 -34.46 -20.82 -8.95
N LYS A 277 -34.33 -22.12 -8.75
CA LYS A 277 -33.06 -22.87 -8.69
C LYS A 277 -32.53 -23.12 -10.10
N PRO A 278 -31.22 -22.91 -10.39
CA PRO A 278 -30.65 -23.31 -11.67
C PRO A 278 -30.41 -24.79 -11.75
N LYS A 279 -30.75 -25.38 -12.92
CA LYS A 279 -30.60 -26.78 -13.29
C LYS A 279 -29.13 -27.18 -13.49
N SER A 280 -28.76 -28.28 -12.88
CA SER A 280 -27.51 -29.02 -13.10
C SER A 280 -27.40 -29.50 -14.55
N ASN A 281 -26.31 -29.15 -15.23
CA ASN A 281 -25.96 -29.73 -16.52
C ASN A 281 -24.69 -30.56 -16.36
N LYS A 282 -24.91 -31.89 -16.34
CA LYS A 282 -23.85 -32.92 -16.44
C LYS A 282 -23.51 -33.10 -17.91
N ASN A 283 -22.33 -32.72 -18.34
CA ASN A 283 -21.78 -33.17 -19.60
C ASN A 283 -20.51 -33.99 -19.37
N LYS A 284 -20.56 -35.20 -19.94
CA LYS A 284 -19.56 -36.25 -19.91
C LYS A 284 -18.33 -35.88 -20.73
N ILE A 285 -17.19 -36.30 -20.17
CA ILE A 285 -15.88 -36.39 -20.81
C ILE A 285 -15.86 -37.57 -21.79
N ILE A 286 -15.32 -37.34 -22.95
CA ILE A 286 -14.60 -38.34 -23.77
C ILE A 286 -13.20 -37.78 -23.97
#